data_377089814aed3d412f6dbf041c67144a
#
_entry.id   377089814aed3d412f6dbf041c67144a
#
_cell.length_a   1.000
_cell.length_b   1.000
_cell.length_c   1.000
_cell.angle_alpha   90.00
_cell.angle_beta   90.00
_cell.angle_gamma   90.00
#
_symmetry.space_group_name_H-M   'P 1'
#
loop_
_entity.id
_entity.type
_entity.pdbx_description
1 polymer ?
#
loop_
_entity_poly.entity_id
_entity_poly.type
_entity_poly.pdbx_seq_one_letter_code
_entity_poly.pdbx_strand_id
1 'polypeptide(L)'
;MRKIMLFMVTLMLILMSSCGKSESQFDKELNKAYAVMEKTRFSSALMCDKISSTWNKAIFDNRTPSGKYCSDFNDALTELFDNFSESGITDSIKNWNNEMQKLTSQMNDAPHSRKDCYNDFVDIVSEVSSFSRMATSPSGNLRSYNEQTTSTFENISKKIDQFKIKYDTFIKK
;
A
#
# COMPACT_ATOMS: atom_id res chain seq x y z
N MET A 1 24.36 -41.43 -33.99
CA MET A 1 23.50 -41.56 -32.80
C MET A 1 23.96 -40.72 -31.60
N ARG A 2 25.23 -40.77 -31.17
CA ARG A 2 25.76 -40.00 -30.03
C ARG A 2 25.62 -38.46 -30.16
N LYS A 3 25.80 -37.88 -31.36
CA LYS A 3 25.66 -36.41 -31.61
C LYS A 3 24.21 -35.94 -31.62
N ILE A 4 23.24 -36.76 -32.02
CA ILE A 4 21.80 -36.44 -32.01
C ILE A 4 21.28 -36.48 -30.58
N MET A 5 21.76 -37.42 -29.73
CA MET A 5 21.41 -37.51 -28.33
C MET A 5 21.92 -36.32 -27.53
N LEU A 6 23.14 -35.83 -27.84
CA LEU A 6 23.69 -34.62 -27.20
C LEU A 6 22.89 -33.37 -27.57
N PHE A 7 22.40 -33.26 -28.81
CA PHE A 7 21.61 -32.13 -29.30
C PHE A 7 20.20 -32.11 -28.66
N MET A 8 19.59 -33.29 -28.44
CA MET A 8 18.31 -33.39 -27.73
C MET A 8 18.44 -33.03 -26.23
N VAL A 9 19.53 -33.43 -25.59
CA VAL A 9 19.76 -33.11 -24.15
C VAL A 9 20.03 -31.60 -23.98
N THR A 10 20.78 -30.96 -24.89
CA THR A 10 21.00 -29.50 -24.88
C THR A 10 19.71 -28.73 -25.21
N LEU A 11 18.87 -29.23 -26.11
CA LEU A 11 17.56 -28.60 -26.39
C LEU A 11 16.59 -28.72 -25.23
N MET A 12 16.57 -29.85 -24.51
CA MET A 12 15.80 -30.01 -23.26
C MET A 12 16.29 -29.12 -22.13
N LEU A 13 17.60 -28.90 -22.00
CA LEU A 13 18.16 -27.98 -20.99
C LEU A 13 17.82 -26.51 -21.27
N ILE A 14 17.71 -26.12 -22.54
CA ILE A 14 17.30 -24.78 -22.95
C ILE A 14 15.78 -24.54 -22.70
N LEU A 15 14.96 -25.58 -22.82
CA LEU A 15 13.52 -25.49 -22.51
C LEU A 15 13.23 -25.44 -20.99
N MET A 16 14.17 -25.86 -20.13
CA MET A 16 14.06 -25.75 -18.69
C MET A 16 14.47 -24.36 -18.14
N SER A 17 15.07 -23.50 -18.95
CA SER A 17 15.52 -22.16 -18.56
C SER A 17 14.51 -21.05 -18.87
N SER A 18 13.22 -21.38 -19.08
CA SER A 18 12.12 -20.43 -18.95
C SER A 18 11.89 -20.14 -17.46
N CYS A 19 12.86 -19.45 -16.85
CA CYS A 19 12.93 -19.14 -15.44
C CYS A 19 12.02 -17.93 -15.11
N GLY A 20 10.74 -18.01 -15.47
CA GLY A 20 9.70 -17.17 -14.89
C GLY A 20 9.21 -17.79 -13.58
N LYS A 21 8.66 -16.97 -12.68
CA LYS A 21 8.02 -17.49 -11.46
C LYS A 21 6.92 -18.48 -11.78
N SER A 22 6.78 -19.51 -10.94
CA SER A 22 5.60 -20.36 -11.00
C SER A 22 4.36 -19.59 -10.52
N GLU A 23 3.17 -19.95 -11.02
CA GLU A 23 1.92 -19.35 -10.56
C GLU A 23 1.75 -19.45 -9.04
N SER A 24 2.07 -20.61 -8.45
CA SER A 24 1.99 -20.81 -6.99
C SER A 24 2.93 -19.90 -6.21
N GLN A 25 4.13 -19.60 -6.74
CA GLN A 25 5.06 -18.67 -6.11
C GLN A 25 4.53 -17.24 -6.22
N PHE A 26 4.05 -16.85 -7.40
CA PHE A 26 3.42 -15.56 -7.61
C PHE A 26 2.23 -15.34 -6.66
N ASP A 27 1.30 -16.30 -6.59
CA ASP A 27 0.10 -16.21 -5.75
C ASP A 27 0.48 -16.08 -4.25
N LYS A 28 1.55 -16.76 -3.81
CA LYS A 28 2.09 -16.62 -2.44
C LYS A 28 2.66 -15.23 -2.17
N GLU A 29 3.40 -14.68 -3.11
CA GLU A 29 3.99 -13.33 -3.00
C GLU A 29 2.91 -12.26 -3.07
N LEU A 30 1.93 -12.42 -3.95
CA LEU A 30 0.75 -11.54 -4.04
C LEU A 30 0.01 -11.47 -2.70
N ASN A 31 -0.26 -12.61 -2.07
CA ASN A 31 -0.95 -12.64 -0.78
C ASN A 31 -0.17 -11.92 0.32
N LYS A 32 1.16 -12.02 0.33
CA LYS A 32 2.01 -11.27 1.28
C LYS A 32 1.94 -9.77 1.01
N ALA A 33 2.13 -9.36 -0.25
CA ALA A 33 2.08 -7.96 -0.64
C ALA A 33 0.69 -7.35 -0.36
N TYR A 34 -0.36 -8.11 -0.63
CA TYR A 34 -1.74 -7.72 -0.36
C TYR A 34 -1.99 -7.48 1.14
N ALA A 35 -1.51 -8.37 2.02
CA ALA A 35 -1.65 -8.20 3.46
C ALA A 35 -0.94 -6.92 3.97
N VAL A 36 0.27 -6.63 3.46
CA VAL A 36 1.01 -5.41 3.81
C VAL A 36 0.30 -4.17 3.25
N MET A 37 -0.23 -4.24 2.03
CA MET A 37 -1.02 -3.17 1.40
C MET A 37 -2.25 -2.80 2.25
N GLU A 38 -3.05 -3.79 2.66
CA GLU A 38 -4.23 -3.56 3.50
C GLU A 38 -3.85 -2.93 4.84
N LYS A 39 -2.78 -3.43 5.47
CA LYS A 39 -2.26 -2.86 6.72
C LYS A 39 -1.84 -1.40 6.55
N THR A 40 -1.12 -1.08 5.47
CA THR A 40 -0.70 0.29 5.14
C THR A 40 -1.91 1.18 4.93
N ARG A 41 -2.89 0.73 4.15
CA ARG A 41 -4.11 1.47 3.83
C ARG A 41 -4.92 1.82 5.08
N PHE A 42 -5.23 0.82 5.91
CA PHE A 42 -6.03 1.03 7.11
C PHE A 42 -5.33 1.91 8.15
N SER A 43 -4.04 1.71 8.37
CA SER A 43 -3.28 2.54 9.32
C SER A 43 -3.17 3.98 8.83
N SER A 44 -3.01 4.19 7.52
CA SER A 44 -3.02 5.53 6.91
C SER A 44 -4.40 6.20 7.06
N ALA A 45 -5.49 5.46 6.87
CA ALA A 45 -6.84 5.98 7.05
C ALA A 45 -7.09 6.45 8.49
N LEU A 46 -6.72 5.64 9.48
CA LEU A 46 -6.83 6.00 10.90
C LEU A 46 -5.99 7.24 11.25
N MET A 47 -4.81 7.37 10.64
CA MET A 47 -3.95 8.54 10.86
C MET A 47 -4.55 9.78 10.20
N CYS A 48 -5.08 9.69 8.97
CA CYS A 48 -5.78 10.79 8.30
C CYS A 48 -7.00 11.26 9.08
N ASP A 49 -7.79 10.34 9.64
CA ASP A 49 -8.96 10.67 10.47
C ASP A 49 -8.55 11.44 11.74
N LYS A 50 -7.50 10.98 12.42
CA LYS A 50 -6.97 11.69 13.61
C LYS A 50 -6.43 13.08 13.25
N ILE A 51 -5.75 13.25 12.12
CA ILE A 51 -5.28 14.55 11.63
C ILE A 51 -6.47 15.47 11.37
N SER A 52 -7.49 15.02 10.64
CA SER A 52 -8.71 15.77 10.36
C SER A 52 -9.43 16.19 11.62
N SER A 53 -9.62 15.25 12.56
CA SER A 53 -10.30 15.51 13.84
C SER A 53 -9.52 16.51 14.71
N THR A 54 -8.20 16.38 14.78
CA THR A 54 -7.35 17.29 15.55
C THR A 54 -7.37 18.69 14.94
N TRP A 55 -7.26 18.78 13.62
CA TRP A 55 -7.31 20.06 12.90
C TRP A 55 -8.66 20.76 13.09
N ASN A 56 -9.75 19.99 13.01
CA ASN A 56 -11.10 20.51 13.26
C ASN A 56 -11.23 21.08 14.68
N LYS A 57 -10.83 20.32 15.70
CA LYS A 57 -10.86 20.77 17.12
C LYS A 57 -10.00 22.00 17.36
N ALA A 58 -8.83 22.08 16.72
CA ALA A 58 -7.96 23.24 16.85
C ALA A 58 -8.59 24.51 16.28
N ILE A 59 -9.28 24.41 15.12
CA ILE A 59 -9.92 25.55 14.45
C ILE A 59 -11.19 25.99 15.17
N PHE A 60 -12.03 25.06 15.60
CA PHE A 60 -13.38 25.39 16.11
C PHE A 60 -13.47 25.44 17.63
N ASP A 61 -12.65 24.65 18.34
CA ASP A 61 -12.67 24.55 19.81
C ASP A 61 -11.43 25.16 20.47
N ASN A 62 -10.42 25.60 19.70
CA ASN A 62 -9.12 26.08 20.18
C ASN A 62 -8.45 25.07 21.14
N ARG A 63 -8.45 23.76 20.79
CA ARG A 63 -7.95 22.69 21.63
C ARG A 63 -6.93 21.81 20.91
N THR A 64 -5.85 21.48 21.63
CA THR A 64 -4.87 20.46 21.21
C THR A 64 -5.43 19.04 21.50
N PRO A 65 -4.76 17.96 21.02
CA PRO A 65 -5.11 16.58 21.38
C PRO A 65 -5.17 16.32 22.89
N SER A 66 -4.28 16.93 23.67
CA SER A 66 -4.29 16.83 25.15
C SER A 66 -5.37 17.70 25.83
N GLY A 67 -6.16 18.47 25.05
CA GLY A 67 -7.21 19.35 25.57
C GLY A 67 -6.71 20.73 26.05
N LYS A 68 -5.43 21.06 25.87
CA LYS A 68 -4.89 22.39 26.16
C LYS A 68 -5.43 23.41 25.17
N TYR A 69 -5.52 24.68 25.61
CA TYR A 69 -5.84 25.77 24.71
C TYR A 69 -4.71 25.97 23.69
N CYS A 70 -5.07 26.16 22.42
CA CYS A 70 -4.15 26.56 21.37
C CYS A 70 -4.74 27.74 20.58
N SER A 71 -3.89 28.70 20.26
CA SER A 71 -4.25 29.85 19.40
C SER A 71 -3.95 29.60 17.94
N ASP A 72 -3.14 28.60 17.64
CA ASP A 72 -2.74 28.18 16.31
C ASP A 72 -2.98 26.67 16.14
N PHE A 73 -3.64 26.29 15.05
CA PHE A 73 -3.86 24.87 14.72
C PHE A 73 -2.56 24.10 14.49
N ASN A 74 -1.47 24.79 14.11
CA ASN A 74 -0.17 24.15 13.95
C ASN A 74 0.36 23.57 15.27
N ASP A 75 0.08 24.23 16.41
CA ASP A 75 0.47 23.70 17.73
C ASP A 75 -0.22 22.36 18.01
N ALA A 76 -1.52 22.25 17.65
CA ALA A 76 -2.26 21.02 17.82
C ALA A 76 -1.79 19.89 16.88
N LEU A 77 -1.43 20.22 15.64
CA LEU A 77 -0.87 19.24 14.70
C LEU A 77 0.54 18.81 15.13
N THR A 78 1.36 19.73 15.63
CA THR A 78 2.68 19.39 16.17
C THR A 78 2.57 18.40 17.32
N GLU A 79 1.71 18.66 18.32
CA GLU A 79 1.48 17.72 19.42
C GLU A 79 0.97 16.37 18.92
N LEU A 80 0.08 16.34 17.91
CA LEU A 80 -0.39 15.10 17.32
C LEU A 80 0.74 14.30 16.65
N PHE A 81 1.61 14.98 15.89
CA PHE A 81 2.74 14.31 15.21
C PHE A 81 3.83 13.86 16.18
N ASP A 82 4.03 14.56 17.29
CA ASP A 82 4.89 14.10 18.39
C ASP A 82 4.33 12.79 18.98
N ASN A 83 3.03 12.71 19.26
CA ASN A 83 2.37 11.49 19.72
C ASN A 83 2.47 10.35 18.70
N PHE A 84 2.34 10.64 17.41
CA PHE A 84 2.54 9.64 16.34
C PHE A 84 4.00 9.14 16.27
N SER A 85 4.96 10.03 16.49
CA SER A 85 6.38 9.68 16.54
C SER A 85 6.69 8.81 17.75
N GLU A 86 6.23 9.20 18.93
CA GLU A 86 6.41 8.43 20.17
C GLU A 86 5.77 7.04 20.11
N SER A 87 4.62 6.91 19.46
CA SER A 87 3.96 5.62 19.25
C SER A 87 4.60 4.77 18.15
N GLY A 88 5.51 5.34 17.34
CA GLY A 88 6.17 4.70 16.21
C GLY A 88 5.24 4.40 15.02
N ILE A 89 4.01 4.94 14.98
CA ILE A 89 3.06 4.64 13.91
C ILE A 89 3.49 5.27 12.58
N THR A 90 4.07 6.47 12.61
CA THR A 90 4.58 7.13 11.41
C THR A 90 5.65 6.30 10.71
N ASP A 91 6.63 5.80 11.48
CA ASP A 91 7.70 4.96 10.95
C ASP A 91 7.17 3.59 10.50
N SER A 92 6.21 3.05 11.24
CA SER A 92 5.55 1.80 10.86
C SER A 92 4.87 1.91 9.49
N ILE A 93 4.10 2.98 9.23
CA ILE A 93 3.44 3.22 7.94
C ILE A 93 4.49 3.37 6.82
N LYS A 94 5.57 4.14 7.04
CA LYS A 94 6.66 4.28 6.07
C LYS A 94 7.32 2.94 5.76
N ASN A 95 7.61 2.14 6.77
CA ASN A 95 8.24 0.83 6.62
C ASN A 95 7.33 -0.15 5.86
N TRP A 96 6.03 -0.21 6.18
CA TRP A 96 5.07 -1.04 5.45
C TRP A 96 4.88 -0.59 4.01
N ASN A 97 4.86 0.73 3.75
CA ASN A 97 4.84 1.25 2.40
C ASN A 97 6.05 0.81 1.58
N ASN A 98 7.24 0.88 2.16
CA ASN A 98 8.48 0.42 1.51
C ASN A 98 8.47 -1.11 1.30
N GLU A 99 8.00 -1.88 2.28
CA GLU A 99 7.86 -3.33 2.18
C GLU A 99 6.86 -3.72 1.08
N MET A 100 5.69 -3.09 1.04
CA MET A 100 4.68 -3.28 0.00
C MET A 100 5.26 -3.03 -1.40
N GLN A 101 5.96 -1.92 -1.61
CA GLN A 101 6.61 -1.61 -2.89
C GLN A 101 7.68 -2.63 -3.25
N LYS A 102 8.51 -3.05 -2.29
CA LYS A 102 9.53 -4.08 -2.48
C LYS A 102 8.90 -5.42 -2.89
N LEU A 103 7.88 -5.88 -2.16
CA LEU A 103 7.17 -7.12 -2.48
C LEU A 103 6.53 -7.06 -3.87
N THR A 104 5.91 -5.92 -4.21
CA THR A 104 5.32 -5.70 -5.53
C THR A 104 6.37 -5.73 -6.64
N SER A 105 7.51 -5.07 -6.45
CA SER A 105 8.59 -5.09 -7.44
C SER A 105 9.22 -6.47 -7.64
N GLN A 106 9.21 -7.31 -6.62
CA GLN A 106 9.67 -8.70 -6.71
C GLN A 106 8.77 -9.58 -7.60
N MET A 107 7.52 -9.17 -7.84
CA MET A 107 6.56 -9.88 -8.69
C MET A 107 6.55 -9.44 -10.16
N ASN A 108 7.50 -8.60 -10.59
CA ASN A 108 7.54 -8.03 -11.95
C ASN A 108 7.68 -9.07 -13.07
N ASP A 109 8.23 -10.26 -12.76
CA ASP A 109 8.36 -11.43 -13.63
C ASP A 109 7.14 -12.37 -13.54
N ALA A 110 5.95 -11.80 -13.35
CA ALA A 110 4.68 -12.52 -13.24
C ALA A 110 4.47 -13.48 -14.42
N PRO A 111 3.99 -14.71 -14.16
CA PRO A 111 3.60 -15.65 -15.21
C PRO A 111 2.59 -14.99 -16.18
N HIS A 112 2.58 -15.42 -17.44
CA HIS A 112 1.68 -14.84 -18.44
C HIS A 112 0.22 -14.83 -17.99
N SER A 113 -0.25 -15.91 -17.36
CA SER A 113 -1.60 -16.06 -16.80
C SER A 113 -1.89 -15.13 -15.60
N ARG A 114 -0.88 -14.49 -15.02
CA ARG A 114 -0.96 -13.59 -13.86
C ARG A 114 -0.62 -12.13 -14.19
N LYS A 115 -0.30 -11.84 -15.45
CA LYS A 115 0.18 -10.52 -15.87
C LYS A 115 -0.83 -9.40 -15.58
N ASP A 116 -2.10 -9.64 -15.89
CA ASP A 116 -3.17 -8.67 -15.65
C ASP A 116 -3.40 -8.46 -14.15
N CYS A 117 -3.35 -9.55 -13.38
CA CYS A 117 -3.44 -9.47 -11.92
C CYS A 117 -2.30 -8.63 -11.32
N TYR A 118 -1.08 -8.81 -11.81
CA TYR A 118 0.07 -8.01 -11.39
C TYR A 118 -0.13 -6.53 -11.71
N ASN A 119 -0.53 -6.21 -12.95
CA ASN A 119 -0.73 -4.81 -13.37
C ASN A 119 -1.81 -4.11 -12.55
N ASP A 120 -2.98 -4.76 -12.37
CA ASP A 120 -4.06 -4.21 -11.55
C ASP A 120 -3.61 -4.01 -10.08
N PHE A 121 -2.78 -4.92 -9.56
CA PHE A 121 -2.23 -4.80 -8.19
C PHE A 121 -1.24 -3.64 -8.07
N VAL A 122 -0.37 -3.43 -9.05
CA VAL A 122 0.58 -2.30 -9.10
C VAL A 122 -0.15 -0.97 -9.03
N ASP A 123 -1.26 -0.84 -9.75
CA ASP A 123 -2.07 0.39 -9.74
C ASP A 123 -2.64 0.67 -8.34
N ILE A 124 -3.16 -0.35 -7.65
CA ILE A 124 -3.65 -0.20 -6.28
C ILE A 124 -2.51 0.19 -5.33
N VAL A 125 -1.37 -0.48 -5.42
CA VAL A 125 -0.19 -0.19 -4.60
C VAL A 125 0.29 1.25 -4.78
N SER A 126 0.26 1.78 -6.00
CA SER A 126 0.61 3.17 -6.30
C SER A 126 -0.31 4.15 -5.58
N GLU A 127 -1.62 3.90 -5.58
CA GLU A 127 -2.59 4.75 -4.88
C GLU A 127 -2.48 4.64 -3.35
N VAL A 128 -2.30 3.44 -2.81
CA VAL A 128 -2.07 3.24 -1.37
C VAL A 128 -0.78 3.93 -0.92
N SER A 129 0.28 3.89 -1.75
CA SER A 129 1.52 4.63 -1.47
C SER A 129 1.31 6.14 -1.45
N SER A 130 0.47 6.66 -2.34
CA SER A 130 0.11 8.09 -2.36
C SER A 130 -0.71 8.46 -1.15
N PHE A 131 -1.67 7.63 -0.78
CA PHE A 131 -2.49 7.82 0.41
C PHE A 131 -1.68 7.78 1.71
N SER A 132 -0.71 6.87 1.82
CA SER A 132 0.18 6.81 3.00
C SER A 132 1.03 8.08 3.16
N ARG A 133 1.39 8.75 2.07
CA ARG A 133 2.06 10.06 2.12
C ARG A 133 1.15 11.16 2.64
N MET A 134 -0.15 11.15 2.30
CA MET A 134 -1.12 12.11 2.86
C MET A 134 -1.26 11.96 4.38
N ALA A 135 -1.18 10.74 4.88
CA ALA A 135 -1.17 10.46 6.32
C ALA A 135 0.11 10.93 7.03
N THR A 136 1.29 10.70 6.41
CA THR A 136 2.58 10.98 7.05
C THR A 136 3.14 12.39 6.78
N SER A 137 2.53 13.13 5.84
CA SER A 137 2.94 14.48 5.43
C SER A 137 1.74 15.25 4.92
N PRO A 138 0.77 15.60 5.81
CA PRO A 138 -0.43 16.32 5.42
C PRO A 138 -0.08 17.71 4.88
N SER A 139 -0.86 18.18 3.90
CA SER A 139 -0.67 19.50 3.29
C SER A 139 -2.00 20.11 2.87
N GLY A 140 -2.02 21.40 2.61
CA GLY A 140 -3.20 22.14 2.21
C GLY A 140 -3.95 22.75 3.40
N ASN A 141 -5.28 22.82 3.32
CA ASN A 141 -6.15 23.24 4.40
C ASN A 141 -7.09 22.11 4.79
N LEU A 142 -7.74 22.21 5.95
CA LEU A 142 -8.62 21.18 6.50
C LEU A 142 -9.65 20.66 5.48
N ARG A 143 -10.30 21.58 4.75
CA ARG A 143 -11.34 21.18 3.78
C ARG A 143 -10.75 20.37 2.63
N SER A 144 -9.70 20.88 1.98
CA SER A 144 -9.06 20.19 0.87
C SER A 144 -8.43 18.87 1.30
N TYR A 145 -7.86 18.81 2.50
CA TYR A 145 -7.31 17.58 3.09
C TYR A 145 -8.41 16.52 3.28
N ASN A 146 -9.54 16.90 3.87
CA ASN A 146 -10.66 15.98 4.09
C ASN A 146 -11.25 15.46 2.77
N GLU A 147 -11.48 16.36 1.80
CA GLU A 147 -12.00 15.99 0.48
C GLU A 147 -11.06 15.01 -0.23
N GLN A 148 -9.75 15.27 -0.22
CA GLN A 148 -8.75 14.42 -0.88
C GLN A 148 -8.58 13.08 -0.17
N THR A 149 -8.46 13.06 1.15
CA THR A 149 -8.28 11.79 1.89
C THR A 149 -9.50 10.90 1.78
N THR A 150 -10.71 11.46 1.86
CA THR A 150 -11.95 10.68 1.70
C THR A 150 -12.07 10.12 0.29
N SER A 151 -11.94 10.96 -0.74
CA SER A 151 -12.06 10.50 -2.13
C SER A 151 -10.99 9.48 -2.51
N THR A 152 -9.77 9.66 -2.03
CA THR A 152 -8.67 8.70 -2.28
C THR A 152 -8.95 7.36 -1.60
N PHE A 153 -9.39 7.36 -0.35
CA PHE A 153 -9.72 6.13 0.37
C PHE A 153 -10.87 5.36 -0.28
N GLU A 154 -11.94 6.08 -0.71
CA GLU A 154 -13.08 5.48 -1.42
C GLU A 154 -12.66 4.87 -2.75
N ASN A 155 -11.83 5.57 -3.54
CA ASN A 155 -11.32 5.08 -4.81
C ASN A 155 -10.45 3.82 -4.63
N ILE A 156 -9.54 3.83 -3.68
CA ILE A 156 -8.73 2.65 -3.32
C ILE A 156 -9.63 1.48 -2.91
N SER A 157 -10.62 1.73 -2.05
CA SER A 157 -11.55 0.70 -1.58
C SER A 157 -12.31 0.05 -2.74
N LYS A 158 -12.84 0.86 -3.67
CA LYS A 158 -13.51 0.39 -4.88
C LYS A 158 -12.59 -0.47 -5.76
N LYS A 159 -11.35 -0.04 -5.97
CA LYS A 159 -10.37 -0.81 -6.75
C LYS A 159 -10.02 -2.14 -6.09
N ILE A 160 -9.86 -2.15 -4.76
CA ILE A 160 -9.61 -3.38 -4.00
C ILE A 160 -10.78 -4.35 -4.12
N ASP A 161 -12.02 -3.87 -4.02
CA ASP A 161 -13.20 -4.72 -4.16
C ASP A 161 -13.30 -5.31 -5.58
N GLN A 162 -13.03 -4.52 -6.62
CA GLN A 162 -12.96 -4.99 -8.00
C GLN A 162 -11.84 -6.03 -8.19
N PHE A 163 -10.68 -5.79 -7.60
CA PHE A 163 -9.55 -6.71 -7.63
C PHE A 163 -9.88 -8.03 -6.95
N LYS A 164 -10.52 -7.99 -5.77
CA LYS A 164 -10.98 -9.20 -5.06
C LYS A 164 -11.95 -10.01 -5.90
N ILE A 165 -12.95 -9.36 -6.52
CA ILE A 165 -13.93 -10.04 -7.35
C ILE A 165 -13.26 -10.70 -8.56
N LYS A 166 -12.33 -9.99 -9.21
CA LYS A 166 -11.66 -10.47 -10.43
C LYS A 166 -10.66 -11.60 -10.16
N TYR A 167 -10.03 -11.62 -8.98
CA TYR A 167 -8.89 -12.49 -8.64
C TYR A 167 -9.08 -13.26 -7.33
N ASP A 168 -10.31 -13.58 -6.95
CA ASP A 168 -10.66 -14.28 -5.70
C ASP A 168 -9.96 -15.64 -5.54
N THR A 169 -9.69 -16.32 -6.64
CA THR A 169 -8.99 -17.62 -6.66
C THR A 169 -7.51 -17.50 -6.32
N PHE A 170 -6.90 -16.32 -6.46
CA PHE A 170 -5.48 -16.07 -6.21
C PHE A 170 -5.23 -15.51 -4.82
N ILE A 171 -6.23 -14.83 -4.23
CA ILE A 171 -6.15 -14.21 -2.92
C ILE A 171 -6.76 -15.15 -1.89
N LYS A 172 -5.92 -15.71 -1.03
CA LYS A 172 -6.40 -16.54 0.10
C LYS A 172 -7.05 -15.65 1.15
N LYS A 173 -8.26 -16.04 1.57
CA LYS A 173 -8.95 -15.44 2.71
C LYS A 173 -8.29 -15.80 4.03
#